data_c130b82aabcd5f02293cf3ef30f78a10
#
_entry.id   c130b82aabcd5f02293cf3ef30f78a10
#
_cell.length_a   1.000
_cell.length_b   1.000
_cell.length_c   1.000
_cell.angle_alpha   90.00
_cell.angle_beta   90.00
_cell.angle_gamma   90.00
#
_symmetry.space_group_name_H-M   'P 1'
#
loop_
_entity.id
_entity.type
_entity.pdbx_description
1 polymer ?
#
loop_
_entity_poly.entity_id
_entity_poly.type
_entity_poly.pdbx_seq_one_letter_code
_entity_poly.pdbx_strand_id
1 'polypeptide(L)'
;MTLRNKILVLVAALAVLAGVATASVLHAAGRADRKNRTQAGGPPVAAGTVSLTPGANRRIAFRNMAWGPHRDELSTVAAGDPAGPRTASGVKCLRFYAAAGTGICLQAERGTMTDAYRAVVLDASLKERAHYSLPGIPTRARVSPSGRWVAWTVFVGGDSYAGTNFSTRTAVLDTRTGRLTASLEDFRAVLDGKEHHAADTNFWGVTFAADDQHFYATMATGGQTHLVRGDLAARTVTALHTNVECPSLSPDGTRIVYKKRVPGLPADAPWRLYALDLATMHETPLAEPRSVDDQAVWQDDHTVAYALAGDYGSDLYTVPADGTGQPRRLLTAGLAPAYLG
;
A
#
# COMPACT_ATOMS: atom_id res chain seq x y z
N MET A 1 -43.74 37.89 13.84
CA MET A 1 -42.39 38.39 14.16
C MET A 1 -42.14 39.69 13.42
N THR A 2 -41.78 40.74 14.14
CA THR A 2 -41.41 42.04 13.54
C THR A 2 -40.10 41.90 12.75
N LEU A 3 -39.88 42.79 11.75
CA LEU A 3 -38.65 42.83 10.97
C LEU A 3 -37.39 42.89 11.87
N ARG A 4 -37.45 43.66 12.95
CA ARG A 4 -36.38 43.78 13.95
C ARG A 4 -36.04 42.44 14.60
N ASN A 5 -37.04 41.63 14.94
CA ASN A 5 -36.81 40.30 15.54
C ASN A 5 -36.23 39.32 14.53
N LYS A 6 -36.60 39.39 13.25
CA LYS A 6 -35.99 38.58 12.18
C LYS A 6 -34.54 38.92 11.99
N ILE A 7 -34.18 40.21 11.99
CA ILE A 7 -32.76 40.67 11.89
C ILE A 7 -31.95 40.21 13.10
N LEU A 8 -32.51 40.33 14.31
CA LEU A 8 -31.81 39.88 15.53
C LEU A 8 -31.53 38.37 15.51
N VAL A 9 -32.49 37.55 15.07
CA VAL A 9 -32.33 36.11 14.92
C VAL A 9 -31.27 35.79 13.86
N LEU A 10 -31.27 36.49 12.72
CA LEU A 10 -30.30 36.33 11.68
C LEU A 10 -28.86 36.64 12.17
N VAL A 11 -28.70 37.77 12.84
CA VAL A 11 -27.41 38.19 13.39
C VAL A 11 -26.91 37.19 14.45
N ALA A 12 -27.77 36.71 15.33
CA ALA A 12 -27.42 35.70 16.32
C ALA A 12 -27.01 34.36 15.64
N ALA A 13 -27.76 33.93 14.62
CA ALA A 13 -27.42 32.72 13.87
C ALA A 13 -26.06 32.87 13.15
N LEU A 14 -25.79 34.01 12.52
CA LEU A 14 -24.50 34.28 11.89
C LEU A 14 -23.35 34.32 12.90
N ALA A 15 -23.55 34.89 14.08
CA ALA A 15 -22.56 34.92 15.15
C ALA A 15 -22.24 33.50 15.65
N VAL A 16 -23.27 32.66 15.84
CA VAL A 16 -23.09 31.25 16.23
C VAL A 16 -22.31 30.47 15.15
N LEU A 17 -22.69 30.62 13.88
CA LEU A 17 -22.01 29.95 12.76
C LEU A 17 -20.55 30.39 12.65
N ALA A 18 -20.26 31.70 12.80
CA ALA A 18 -18.90 32.22 12.81
C ALA A 18 -18.09 31.64 14.00
N GLY A 19 -18.70 31.56 15.18
CA GLY A 19 -18.07 30.97 16.36
C GLY A 19 -17.71 29.48 16.16
N VAL A 20 -18.66 28.70 15.64
CA VAL A 20 -18.45 27.26 15.33
C VAL A 20 -17.37 27.09 14.26
N ALA A 21 -17.39 27.88 13.19
CA ALA A 21 -16.38 27.84 12.13
C ALA A 21 -14.99 28.15 12.69
N THR A 22 -14.86 29.22 13.48
CA THR A 22 -13.59 29.60 14.10
C THR A 22 -13.08 28.51 15.04
N ALA A 23 -13.92 27.96 15.91
CA ALA A 23 -13.55 26.86 16.81
C ALA A 23 -13.10 25.62 16.03
N SER A 24 -13.79 25.29 14.94
CA SER A 24 -13.44 24.15 14.07
C SER A 24 -12.08 24.35 13.40
N VAL A 25 -11.78 25.54 12.88
CA VAL A 25 -10.49 25.88 12.27
C VAL A 25 -9.37 25.83 13.31
N LEU A 26 -9.56 26.42 14.48
CA LEU A 26 -8.56 26.38 15.57
C LEU A 26 -8.29 24.96 16.06
N HIS A 27 -9.34 24.13 16.17
CA HIS A 27 -9.20 22.73 16.53
C HIS A 27 -8.47 21.92 15.46
N ALA A 28 -8.75 22.16 14.18
CA ALA A 28 -8.04 21.53 13.07
C ALA A 28 -6.57 21.96 13.01
N ALA A 29 -6.29 23.25 13.18
CA ALA A 29 -4.92 23.77 13.27
C ALA A 29 -4.15 23.16 14.44
N GLY A 30 -4.74 23.10 15.63
CA GLY A 30 -4.10 22.49 16.80
C GLY A 30 -3.85 20.98 16.63
N ARG A 31 -4.66 20.26 15.83
CA ARG A 31 -4.39 18.86 15.47
C ARG A 31 -3.23 18.77 14.47
N ALA A 32 -3.17 19.65 13.49
CA ALA A 32 -2.07 19.72 12.53
C ALA A 32 -0.73 20.02 13.22
N ASP A 33 -0.73 21.00 14.12
CA ASP A 33 0.46 21.34 14.92
C ASP A 33 0.94 20.19 15.79
N ARG A 34 0.04 19.44 16.42
CA ARG A 34 0.40 18.24 17.20
C ARG A 34 1.04 17.17 16.33
N LYS A 35 0.52 16.93 15.13
CA LYS A 35 1.10 15.96 14.17
C LYS A 35 2.47 16.39 13.66
N ASN A 36 2.72 17.70 13.56
CA ASN A 36 3.99 18.25 13.09
C ASN A 36 5.03 18.42 14.21
N ARG A 37 4.65 18.27 15.48
CA ARG A 37 5.61 18.26 16.59
C ARG A 37 6.26 16.89 16.70
N THR A 38 7.59 16.85 16.78
CA THR A 38 8.32 15.64 17.11
C THR A 38 7.89 15.15 18.49
N GLN A 39 7.37 13.93 18.55
CA GLN A 39 6.93 13.35 19.82
C GLN A 39 8.14 12.82 20.59
N ALA A 40 8.18 13.07 21.90
CA ALA A 40 9.21 12.52 22.76
C ALA A 40 9.19 10.98 22.71
N GLY A 41 10.37 10.36 22.58
CA GLY A 41 10.50 8.90 22.47
C GLY A 41 10.25 8.32 21.07
N GLY A 42 9.97 9.17 20.07
CA GLY A 42 9.91 8.74 18.66
C GLY A 42 11.31 8.45 18.08
N PRO A 43 11.37 7.72 16.96
CA PRO A 43 12.64 7.43 16.31
C PRO A 43 13.28 8.73 15.80
N PRO A 44 14.63 8.85 15.83
CA PRO A 44 15.32 10.01 15.28
C PRO A 44 15.16 10.03 13.75
N VAL A 45 14.71 11.17 13.21
CA VAL A 45 14.52 11.39 11.77
C VAL A 45 15.21 12.70 11.38
N ALA A 46 16.08 12.65 10.39
CA ALA A 46 16.76 13.83 9.84
C ALA A 46 16.57 13.90 8.32
N ALA A 47 16.47 15.12 7.80
CA ALA A 47 16.49 15.32 6.35
C ALA A 47 17.85 14.91 5.75
N GLY A 48 17.81 14.32 4.56
CA GLY A 48 19.03 13.92 3.87
C GLY A 48 18.76 13.35 2.49
N THR A 49 19.82 12.90 1.83
CA THR A 49 19.71 12.28 0.50
C THR A 49 19.32 10.82 0.63
N VAL A 50 18.22 10.46 -0.02
CA VAL A 50 17.75 9.07 -0.18
C VAL A 50 17.94 8.66 -1.62
N SER A 51 18.54 7.49 -1.84
CA SER A 51 18.70 6.89 -3.17
C SER A 51 18.07 5.51 -3.20
N LEU A 52 17.41 5.18 -4.33
CA LEU A 52 16.84 3.85 -4.59
C LEU A 52 17.84 2.91 -5.28
N THR A 53 19.06 3.37 -5.54
CA THR A 53 20.10 2.53 -6.16
C THR A 53 20.42 1.35 -5.23
N PRO A 54 20.35 0.10 -5.73
CA PRO A 54 20.86 -1.05 -5.00
C PRO A 54 22.35 -0.85 -4.65
N GLY A 55 22.75 -1.31 -3.48
CA GLY A 55 24.13 -1.17 -3.02
C GLY A 55 24.51 -2.29 -2.06
N ALA A 56 25.82 -2.42 -1.76
CA ALA A 56 26.34 -3.43 -0.85
C ALA A 56 25.72 -3.33 0.57
N ASN A 57 25.42 -2.12 1.01
CA ASN A 57 24.75 -1.89 2.28
C ASN A 57 23.24 -1.92 2.07
N ARG A 58 22.60 -3.03 2.44
CA ARG A 58 21.13 -3.16 2.37
C ARG A 58 20.43 -2.10 3.22
N ARG A 59 19.41 -1.50 2.66
CA ARG A 59 18.57 -0.48 3.32
C ARG A 59 17.11 -0.86 3.20
N ILE A 60 16.32 -0.37 4.14
CA ILE A 60 14.86 -0.42 4.07
C ILE A 60 14.39 0.99 3.73
N ALA A 61 13.71 1.15 2.60
CA ALA A 61 12.95 2.35 2.28
C ALA A 61 11.51 2.14 2.71
N PHE A 62 10.88 3.17 3.30
CA PHE A 62 9.52 3.08 3.82
C PHE A 62 8.90 4.47 3.97
N ARG A 63 7.57 4.54 4.06
CA ARG A 63 6.87 5.75 4.48
C ARG A 63 7.08 5.95 5.97
N ASN A 64 7.69 7.07 6.36
CA ASN A 64 7.86 7.43 7.77
C ASN A 64 6.54 7.90 8.37
N MET A 65 6.07 7.21 9.40
CA MET A 65 4.82 7.51 10.10
C MET A 65 5.05 8.27 11.40
N ALA A 66 6.32 8.43 11.84
CA ALA A 66 6.65 9.18 13.06
C ALA A 66 6.10 10.61 12.99
N TRP A 67 5.57 11.10 14.11
CA TRP A 67 5.09 12.46 14.18
C TRP A 67 6.26 13.44 14.10
N GLY A 68 6.03 14.55 13.45
CA GLY A 68 7.04 15.58 13.24
C GLY A 68 7.06 16.07 11.79
N PRO A 69 8.02 16.93 11.44
CA PRO A 69 8.09 17.59 10.13
C PRO A 69 8.27 16.60 8.96
N HIS A 70 8.89 15.44 9.22
CA HIS A 70 9.17 14.39 8.22
C HIS A 70 8.12 13.30 8.15
N ARG A 71 6.92 13.53 8.72
CA ARG A 71 5.82 12.59 8.60
C ARG A 71 5.37 12.44 7.15
N ASP A 72 5.08 11.19 6.77
CA ASP A 72 4.67 10.77 5.44
C ASP A 72 5.76 10.86 4.36
N GLU A 73 6.96 11.27 4.72
CA GLU A 73 8.09 11.26 3.80
C GLU A 73 8.64 9.85 3.60
N LEU A 74 9.07 9.57 2.38
CA LEU A 74 9.90 8.42 2.09
C LEU A 74 11.21 8.56 2.85
N SER A 75 11.50 7.58 3.67
CA SER A 75 12.70 7.55 4.51
C SER A 75 13.41 6.22 4.34
N THR A 76 14.71 6.22 4.67
CA THR A 76 15.53 4.99 4.70
C THR A 76 16.18 4.80 6.05
N VAL A 77 16.44 3.53 6.36
CA VAL A 77 17.24 3.08 7.50
C VAL A 77 18.14 1.93 7.04
N ALA A 78 19.27 1.70 7.72
CA ALA A 78 20.09 0.52 7.46
C ALA A 78 19.30 -0.76 7.78
N ALA A 79 19.32 -1.75 6.89
CA ALA A 79 18.59 -3.01 7.13
C ALA A 79 19.17 -3.81 8.31
N GLY A 80 20.45 -3.64 8.62
CA GLY A 80 21.13 -4.24 9.78
C GLY A 80 20.86 -3.51 11.11
N ASP A 81 20.32 -2.28 11.05
CA ASP A 81 19.93 -1.49 12.24
C ASP A 81 18.59 -0.77 11.98
N PRO A 82 17.47 -1.51 11.96
CA PRO A 82 16.15 -0.92 11.65
C PRO A 82 15.65 0.07 12.73
N ALA A 83 16.19 0.01 13.94
CA ALA A 83 15.89 0.94 15.03
C ALA A 83 16.76 2.22 15.00
N GLY A 84 17.76 2.25 14.14
CA GLY A 84 18.71 3.35 14.00
C GLY A 84 18.12 4.64 13.40
N PRO A 85 18.98 5.64 13.19
CA PRO A 85 18.55 6.93 12.66
C PRO A 85 18.00 6.82 11.24
N ARG A 86 16.91 7.55 10.97
CA ARG A 86 16.23 7.60 9.69
C ARG A 86 16.68 8.80 8.87
N THR A 87 16.89 8.59 7.58
CA THR A 87 17.10 9.67 6.61
C THR A 87 15.82 9.90 5.84
N ALA A 88 15.23 11.07 5.93
CA ALA A 88 14.02 11.50 5.26
C ALA A 88 14.33 12.29 3.98
N SER A 89 13.61 12.01 2.89
CA SER A 89 13.92 12.50 1.54
C SER A 89 13.23 13.81 1.15
N GLY A 90 12.24 14.28 1.93
CA GLY A 90 11.33 15.36 1.53
C GLY A 90 10.19 14.91 0.59
N VAL A 91 10.23 13.70 -0.01
CA VAL A 91 9.19 13.17 -0.89
C VAL A 91 8.12 12.48 -0.07
N LYS A 92 6.88 12.98 -0.11
CA LYS A 92 5.74 12.41 0.62
C LYS A 92 4.98 11.41 -0.24
N CYS A 93 4.73 10.21 0.33
CA CYS A 93 3.98 9.14 -0.31
C CYS A 93 2.91 8.58 0.62
N LEU A 94 1.71 8.31 0.11
CA LEU A 94 0.69 7.52 0.81
C LEU A 94 1.01 6.04 0.77
N ARG A 95 1.48 5.57 -0.39
CA ARG A 95 2.00 4.23 -0.63
C ARG A 95 3.28 4.35 -1.45
N PHE A 96 4.17 3.41 -1.24
CA PHE A 96 5.47 3.39 -1.90
C PHE A 96 5.93 1.95 -2.12
N TYR A 97 6.66 1.73 -3.19
CA TYR A 97 7.50 0.55 -3.38
C TYR A 97 8.65 0.89 -4.33
N ALA A 98 9.76 0.18 -4.22
CA ALA A 98 10.89 0.35 -5.13
C ALA A 98 11.65 -0.97 -5.35
N ALA A 99 12.21 -1.12 -6.55
CA ALA A 99 13.13 -2.16 -6.92
C ALA A 99 14.04 -1.68 -8.06
N ALA A 100 15.27 -2.15 -8.11
CA ALA A 100 16.25 -1.89 -9.18
C ALA A 100 16.38 -0.40 -9.57
N GLY A 101 16.33 0.53 -8.60
CA GLY A 101 16.46 1.96 -8.83
C GLY A 101 15.20 2.65 -9.38
N THR A 102 14.10 1.92 -9.57
CA THR A 102 12.79 2.48 -9.93
C THR A 102 11.90 2.52 -8.69
N GLY A 103 11.22 3.66 -8.47
CA GLY A 103 10.25 3.84 -7.39
C GLY A 103 8.86 4.17 -7.92
N ILE A 104 7.83 3.76 -7.19
CA ILE A 104 6.46 4.23 -7.34
C ILE A 104 5.99 4.86 -6.03
N CYS A 105 5.56 6.12 -6.10
CA CYS A 105 5.06 6.92 -4.99
C CYS A 105 3.62 7.34 -5.30
N LEU A 106 2.66 6.85 -4.54
CA LEU A 106 1.27 7.27 -4.67
C LEU A 106 1.04 8.45 -3.72
N GLN A 107 0.63 9.58 -4.28
CA GLN A 107 0.54 10.87 -3.57
C GLN A 107 -0.90 11.37 -3.51
N ALA A 108 -1.21 12.13 -2.46
CA ALA A 108 -2.37 13.00 -2.42
C ALA A 108 -1.96 14.43 -2.73
N GLU A 109 -2.70 15.07 -3.61
CA GLU A 109 -2.67 16.50 -3.85
C GLU A 109 -3.88 17.13 -3.18
N ARG A 110 -3.63 17.95 -2.17
CA ARG A 110 -4.74 18.62 -1.46
C ARG A 110 -5.41 19.61 -2.37
N GLY A 111 -6.68 19.35 -2.69
CA GLY A 111 -7.55 20.28 -3.37
C GLY A 111 -8.29 21.20 -2.40
N THR A 112 -8.89 22.25 -2.91
CA THR A 112 -9.73 23.16 -2.12
C THR A 112 -11.06 22.51 -1.70
N MET A 113 -11.60 21.59 -2.50
CA MET A 113 -12.88 20.90 -2.24
C MET A 113 -12.69 19.41 -2.03
N THR A 114 -11.87 18.76 -2.84
CA THR A 114 -11.57 17.33 -2.77
C THR A 114 -10.08 17.09 -3.00
N ASP A 115 -9.52 16.07 -2.35
CA ASP A 115 -8.18 15.63 -2.62
C ASP A 115 -8.12 14.95 -4.00
N ALA A 116 -7.10 15.28 -4.80
CA ALA A 116 -6.71 14.55 -5.99
C ALA A 116 -5.58 13.57 -5.65
N TYR A 117 -5.45 12.53 -6.43
CA TYR A 117 -4.38 11.54 -6.23
C TYR A 117 -3.60 11.33 -7.51
N ARG A 118 -2.30 11.04 -7.37
CA ARG A 118 -1.43 10.70 -8.49
C ARG A 118 -0.47 9.56 -8.17
N ALA A 119 -0.13 8.78 -9.19
CA ALA A 119 0.97 7.83 -9.18
C ALA A 119 2.18 8.50 -9.81
N VAL A 120 3.29 8.56 -9.08
CA VAL A 120 4.54 9.20 -9.54
C VAL A 120 5.61 8.12 -9.65
N VAL A 121 6.14 7.94 -10.84
CA VAL A 121 7.30 7.08 -11.11
C VAL A 121 8.56 7.86 -10.82
N LEU A 122 9.41 7.35 -9.95
CA LEU A 122 10.64 7.98 -9.50
C LEU A 122 11.85 7.22 -10.04
N ASP A 123 12.92 7.96 -10.36
CA ASP A 123 14.23 7.37 -10.61
C ASP A 123 14.99 7.08 -9.30
N ALA A 124 16.20 6.56 -9.44
CA ALA A 124 17.06 6.19 -8.32
C ALA A 124 17.39 7.37 -7.38
N SER A 125 17.33 8.60 -7.87
CA SER A 125 17.59 9.85 -7.12
C SER A 125 16.30 10.48 -6.59
N LEU A 126 15.16 9.78 -6.67
CA LEU A 126 13.82 10.25 -6.32
C LEU A 126 13.31 11.40 -7.21
N LYS A 127 13.90 11.60 -8.38
CA LYS A 127 13.39 12.55 -9.37
C LYS A 127 12.21 11.93 -10.08
N GLU A 128 11.15 12.72 -10.27
CA GLU A 128 9.97 12.33 -11.05
C GLU A 128 10.34 12.10 -12.52
N ARG A 129 9.99 10.92 -13.04
CA ARG A 129 10.14 10.54 -14.45
C ARG A 129 8.81 10.64 -15.20
N ALA A 130 7.73 10.30 -14.56
CA ALA A 130 6.37 10.37 -15.08
C ALA A 130 5.36 10.40 -13.94
N HIS A 131 4.17 10.93 -14.20
CA HIS A 131 3.04 10.82 -13.29
C HIS A 131 1.73 10.55 -14.02
N TYR A 132 0.78 9.99 -13.28
CA TYR A 132 -0.54 9.60 -13.77
C TYR A 132 -1.59 9.99 -12.73
N SER A 133 -2.65 10.68 -13.17
CA SER A 133 -3.80 10.98 -12.32
C SER A 133 -4.53 9.69 -11.92
N LEU A 134 -4.95 9.60 -10.69
CA LEU A 134 -5.62 8.42 -10.15
C LEU A 134 -7.12 8.69 -9.97
N PRO A 135 -7.99 7.76 -10.39
CA PRO A 135 -9.45 7.95 -10.29
C PRO A 135 -10.02 7.67 -8.89
N GLY A 136 -9.17 7.40 -7.89
CA GLY A 136 -9.62 7.04 -6.54
C GLY A 136 -8.51 6.93 -5.52
N ILE A 137 -8.82 6.40 -4.33
CA ILE A 137 -7.94 6.37 -3.17
C ILE A 137 -6.83 5.33 -3.36
N PRO A 138 -5.53 5.72 -3.33
CA PRO A 138 -4.42 4.80 -3.51
C PRO A 138 -4.32 3.76 -2.39
N THR A 139 -4.13 2.49 -2.76
CA THR A 139 -4.09 1.42 -1.76
C THR A 139 -2.88 0.50 -1.85
N ARG A 140 -2.43 0.13 -3.04
CA ARG A 140 -1.29 -0.77 -3.23
C ARG A 140 -0.36 -0.23 -4.31
N ALA A 141 0.93 -0.54 -4.18
CA ALA A 141 1.98 -0.16 -5.12
C ALA A 141 3.02 -1.28 -5.22
N ARG A 142 3.52 -1.57 -6.42
CA ARG A 142 4.57 -2.58 -6.63
C ARG A 142 5.44 -2.22 -7.83
N VAL A 143 6.70 -2.61 -7.77
CA VAL A 143 7.67 -2.53 -8.87
C VAL A 143 8.22 -3.93 -9.10
N SER A 144 8.45 -4.32 -10.36
CA SER A 144 9.07 -5.60 -10.69
C SER A 144 10.53 -5.67 -10.21
N PRO A 145 11.08 -6.87 -9.99
CA PRO A 145 12.49 -7.04 -9.62
C PRO A 145 13.48 -6.34 -10.56
N SER A 146 13.15 -6.24 -11.85
CA SER A 146 13.96 -5.53 -12.87
C SER A 146 13.80 -4.00 -12.84
N GLY A 147 12.80 -3.47 -12.14
CA GLY A 147 12.42 -2.05 -12.18
C GLY A 147 11.63 -1.64 -13.43
N ARG A 148 11.34 -2.57 -14.35
CA ARG A 148 10.65 -2.30 -15.61
C ARG A 148 9.15 -2.09 -15.43
N TRP A 149 8.49 -2.98 -14.71
CA TRP A 149 7.05 -2.94 -14.53
C TRP A 149 6.67 -2.29 -13.21
N VAL A 150 5.67 -1.43 -13.27
CA VAL A 150 5.12 -0.75 -12.09
C VAL A 150 3.62 -0.98 -12.06
N ALA A 151 3.09 -1.32 -10.90
CA ALA A 151 1.65 -1.49 -10.70
C ALA A 151 1.17 -0.66 -9.51
N TRP A 152 -0.07 -0.19 -9.61
CA TRP A 152 -0.78 0.44 -8.50
C TRP A 152 -2.26 0.08 -8.52
N THR A 153 -2.86 0.07 -7.35
CA THR A 153 -4.29 -0.17 -7.15
C THR A 153 -4.92 1.02 -6.42
N VAL A 154 -6.09 1.41 -6.84
CA VAL A 154 -6.93 2.43 -6.20
C VAL A 154 -8.32 1.88 -5.88
N PHE A 155 -8.95 2.36 -4.81
CA PHE A 155 -10.38 2.22 -4.62
C PHE A 155 -11.09 3.25 -5.49
N VAL A 156 -12.01 2.81 -6.33
CA VAL A 156 -12.92 3.66 -7.12
C VAL A 156 -14.34 3.66 -6.55
N GLY A 157 -14.63 2.75 -5.63
CA GLY A 157 -15.82 2.68 -4.81
C GLY A 157 -15.48 2.01 -3.48
N GLY A 158 -16.02 2.52 -2.36
CA GLY A 158 -15.62 2.07 -1.02
C GLY A 158 -14.19 2.52 -0.65
N ASP A 159 -13.73 2.12 0.53
CA ASP A 159 -12.44 2.53 1.09
C ASP A 159 -11.73 1.42 1.89
N SER A 160 -12.29 0.22 1.94
CA SER A 160 -11.78 -0.89 2.74
C SER A 160 -11.99 -2.25 2.09
N TYR A 161 -10.96 -3.10 2.13
CA TYR A 161 -11.05 -4.52 1.72
C TYR A 161 -11.85 -5.38 2.71
N ALA A 162 -12.11 -4.91 3.91
CA ALA A 162 -12.97 -5.60 4.88
C ALA A 162 -14.46 -5.49 4.50
N GLY A 163 -14.84 -4.42 3.78
CA GLY A 163 -16.19 -4.20 3.30
C GLY A 163 -16.60 -5.18 2.18
N THR A 164 -17.90 -5.29 1.94
CA THR A 164 -18.46 -6.08 0.83
C THR A 164 -18.74 -5.25 -0.42
N ASN A 165 -18.80 -3.91 -0.27
CA ASN A 165 -19.16 -2.96 -1.31
C ASN A 165 -17.96 -2.07 -1.66
N PHE A 166 -16.92 -2.65 -2.22
CA PHE A 166 -15.80 -1.90 -2.75
C PHE A 166 -15.53 -2.28 -4.20
N SER A 167 -14.95 -1.35 -4.94
CA SER A 167 -14.45 -1.57 -6.30
C SER A 167 -13.05 -1.00 -6.40
N THR A 168 -12.19 -1.72 -7.12
CA THR A 168 -10.80 -1.32 -7.32
C THR A 168 -10.52 -1.12 -8.80
N ARG A 169 -9.47 -0.35 -9.09
CA ARG A 169 -8.84 -0.31 -10.41
C ARG A 169 -7.35 -0.52 -10.24
N THR A 170 -6.82 -1.51 -10.92
CA THR A 170 -5.40 -1.84 -10.89
C THR A 170 -4.78 -1.58 -12.25
N ALA A 171 -3.80 -0.69 -12.29
CA ALA A 171 -3.04 -0.33 -13.49
C ALA A 171 -1.66 -0.97 -13.48
N VAL A 172 -1.11 -1.23 -14.68
CA VAL A 172 0.26 -1.70 -14.89
C VAL A 172 0.93 -0.85 -15.97
N LEU A 173 2.12 -0.35 -15.68
CA LEU A 173 2.93 0.50 -16.55
C LEU A 173 4.23 -0.22 -16.92
N ASP A 174 4.56 -0.26 -18.19
CA ASP A 174 5.93 -0.54 -18.68
C ASP A 174 6.74 0.77 -18.69
N THR A 175 7.66 0.93 -17.74
CA THR A 175 8.48 2.15 -17.61
C THR A 175 9.46 2.36 -18.76
N ARG A 176 9.77 1.28 -19.51
CA ARG A 176 10.68 1.35 -20.65
C ARG A 176 10.01 1.96 -21.88
N THR A 177 8.74 1.64 -22.10
CA THR A 177 7.98 2.09 -23.30
C THR A 177 6.99 3.21 -22.97
N GLY A 178 6.67 3.44 -21.68
CA GLY A 178 5.59 4.35 -21.25
C GLY A 178 4.18 3.77 -21.48
N ARG A 179 4.06 2.50 -21.88
CA ARG A 179 2.77 1.87 -22.16
C ARG A 179 2.04 1.59 -20.84
N LEU A 180 0.89 2.23 -20.66
CA LEU A 180 -0.01 2.05 -19.53
C LEU A 180 -1.16 1.12 -19.90
N THR A 181 -1.36 0.06 -19.14
CA THR A 181 -2.62 -0.67 -19.04
C THR A 181 -3.40 -0.09 -17.86
N ALA A 182 -4.47 0.62 -18.17
CA ALA A 182 -5.20 1.40 -17.16
C ALA A 182 -6.04 0.53 -16.20
N SER A 183 -6.43 -0.67 -16.63
CA SER A 183 -7.13 -1.65 -15.78
C SER A 183 -6.73 -3.07 -16.15
N LEU A 184 -6.50 -3.93 -15.14
CA LEU A 184 -6.37 -5.38 -15.34
C LEU A 184 -7.70 -6.05 -15.71
N GLU A 185 -8.82 -5.38 -15.55
CA GLU A 185 -10.13 -5.85 -16.02
C GLU A 185 -10.19 -5.96 -17.56
N ASP A 186 -9.28 -5.28 -18.27
CA ASP A 186 -9.10 -5.41 -19.72
C ASP A 186 -8.38 -6.70 -20.15
N PHE A 187 -7.91 -7.51 -19.19
CA PHE A 187 -7.28 -8.80 -19.46
C PHE A 187 -8.33 -9.88 -19.56
N ARG A 188 -8.11 -10.85 -20.48
CA ARG A 188 -8.95 -12.01 -20.56
C ARG A 188 -8.75 -12.89 -19.34
N ALA A 189 -9.79 -13.03 -18.51
CA ALA A 189 -9.76 -13.87 -17.33
C ALA A 189 -10.17 -15.31 -17.64
N VAL A 190 -9.48 -16.27 -17.03
CA VAL A 190 -9.80 -17.70 -17.07
C VAL A 190 -10.02 -18.21 -15.65
N LEU A 191 -11.22 -18.72 -15.38
CA LEU A 191 -11.62 -19.30 -14.11
C LEU A 191 -12.12 -20.72 -14.38
N ASP A 192 -11.61 -21.72 -13.65
CA ASP A 192 -11.95 -23.14 -13.82
C ASP A 192 -11.80 -23.64 -15.28
N GLY A 193 -10.74 -23.15 -15.95
CA GLY A 193 -10.43 -23.51 -17.34
C GLY A 193 -11.35 -22.87 -18.39
N LYS A 194 -12.26 -21.98 -18.00
CA LYS A 194 -13.20 -21.30 -18.90
C LYS A 194 -12.97 -19.80 -18.87
N GLU A 195 -13.23 -19.15 -19.99
CA GLU A 195 -13.24 -17.70 -20.07
C GLU A 195 -14.31 -17.13 -19.14
N HIS A 196 -13.93 -16.13 -18.35
CA HIS A 196 -14.77 -15.52 -17.33
C HIS A 196 -14.96 -14.03 -17.58
N HIS A 197 -16.22 -13.60 -17.64
CA HIS A 197 -16.63 -12.21 -17.73
C HIS A 197 -17.73 -11.93 -16.72
N ALA A 198 -17.47 -11.06 -15.76
CA ALA A 198 -18.47 -10.65 -14.79
C ALA A 198 -18.25 -9.18 -14.41
N ALA A 199 -19.34 -8.44 -14.23
CA ALA A 199 -19.30 -7.02 -13.92
C ALA A 199 -18.72 -6.70 -12.52
N ASP A 200 -18.69 -7.71 -11.63
CA ASP A 200 -18.13 -7.61 -10.28
C ASP A 200 -16.65 -7.99 -10.19
N THR A 201 -16.01 -8.23 -11.36
CA THR A 201 -14.58 -8.58 -11.36
C THR A 201 -13.72 -7.40 -10.95
N ASN A 202 -12.88 -7.61 -9.94
CA ASN A 202 -11.95 -6.62 -9.41
C ASN A 202 -10.55 -7.22 -9.27
N PHE A 203 -9.51 -6.39 -9.41
CA PHE A 203 -8.11 -6.81 -9.23
C PHE A 203 -7.36 -5.91 -8.25
N TRP A 204 -6.49 -6.52 -7.41
CA TRP A 204 -5.56 -5.78 -6.56
C TRP A 204 -4.33 -6.61 -6.15
N GLY A 205 -3.36 -5.97 -5.51
CA GLY A 205 -2.23 -6.63 -4.88
C GLY A 205 -1.30 -7.33 -5.88
N VAL A 206 -0.93 -6.64 -6.97
CA VAL A 206 0.01 -7.18 -7.97
C VAL A 206 1.37 -7.45 -7.35
N THR A 207 2.00 -8.56 -7.74
CA THR A 207 3.40 -8.88 -7.54
C THR A 207 3.96 -9.48 -8.83
N PHE A 208 5.17 -9.07 -9.22
CA PHE A 208 5.76 -9.46 -10.50
C PHE A 208 6.76 -10.62 -10.33
N ALA A 209 6.79 -11.52 -11.31
CA ALA A 209 7.85 -12.50 -11.45
C ALA A 209 9.15 -11.83 -11.98
N ALA A 210 10.28 -12.50 -11.78
CA ALA A 210 11.58 -11.99 -12.22
C ALA A 210 11.80 -12.05 -13.73
N ASP A 211 10.92 -12.76 -14.46
CA ASP A 211 10.99 -12.96 -15.92
C ASP A 211 10.47 -11.76 -16.75
N ASP A 212 9.94 -10.71 -16.09
CA ASP A 212 9.31 -9.56 -16.73
C ASP A 212 8.13 -9.90 -17.68
N GLN A 213 7.60 -11.12 -17.59
CA GLN A 213 6.48 -11.59 -18.40
C GLN A 213 5.25 -11.88 -17.55
N HIS A 214 5.45 -12.44 -16.36
CA HIS A 214 4.36 -12.89 -15.51
C HIS A 214 4.22 -12.04 -14.26
N PHE A 215 3.00 -12.02 -13.76
CA PHE A 215 2.67 -11.44 -12.46
C PHE A 215 1.62 -12.31 -11.75
N TYR A 216 1.48 -12.07 -10.46
CA TYR A 216 0.38 -12.61 -9.67
C TYR A 216 -0.42 -11.46 -9.08
N ALA A 217 -1.72 -11.68 -8.88
CA ALA A 217 -2.62 -10.69 -8.30
C ALA A 217 -3.80 -11.39 -7.61
N THR A 218 -4.55 -10.64 -6.84
CA THR A 218 -5.90 -11.04 -6.42
C THR A 218 -6.89 -10.68 -7.51
N MET A 219 -7.75 -11.60 -7.88
CA MET A 219 -8.98 -11.38 -8.63
C MET A 219 -10.17 -11.70 -7.72
N ALA A 220 -11.11 -10.77 -7.56
CA ALA A 220 -12.37 -11.01 -6.88
C ALA A 220 -13.50 -11.05 -7.89
N THR A 221 -14.39 -12.02 -7.74
CA THR A 221 -15.63 -12.18 -8.51
C THR A 221 -16.54 -13.17 -7.80
N GLY A 222 -17.86 -13.05 -7.93
CA GLY A 222 -18.83 -13.94 -7.31
C GLY A 222 -18.70 -14.03 -5.78
N GLY A 223 -18.23 -12.95 -5.12
CA GLY A 223 -18.03 -12.93 -3.68
C GLY A 223 -16.80 -13.72 -3.18
N GLN A 224 -15.95 -14.21 -4.08
CA GLN A 224 -14.73 -14.96 -3.78
C GLN A 224 -13.49 -14.24 -4.27
N THR A 225 -12.34 -14.50 -3.62
CA THR A 225 -11.04 -14.01 -4.05
C THR A 225 -10.19 -15.16 -4.57
N HIS A 226 -9.46 -14.91 -5.65
CA HIS A 226 -8.62 -15.89 -6.32
C HIS A 226 -7.20 -15.34 -6.49
N LEU A 227 -6.19 -16.19 -6.28
CA LEU A 227 -4.87 -15.95 -6.83
C LEU A 227 -4.93 -16.16 -8.33
N VAL A 228 -4.54 -15.17 -9.10
CA VAL A 228 -4.37 -15.33 -10.54
C VAL A 228 -2.90 -15.20 -10.93
N ARG A 229 -2.47 -15.97 -11.94
CA ARG A 229 -1.24 -15.75 -12.68
C ARG A 229 -1.58 -15.02 -13.97
N GLY A 230 -0.94 -13.88 -14.18
CA GLY A 230 -1.11 -13.07 -15.37
C GLY A 230 0.07 -13.16 -16.32
N ASP A 231 -0.21 -13.04 -17.62
CA ASP A 231 0.76 -12.85 -18.70
C ASP A 231 0.56 -11.45 -19.29
N LEU A 232 1.61 -10.62 -19.17
CA LEU A 232 1.58 -9.21 -19.60
C LEU A 232 1.52 -9.07 -21.12
N ALA A 233 2.15 -9.98 -21.88
CA ALA A 233 2.17 -9.95 -23.33
C ALA A 233 0.87 -10.49 -23.92
N ALA A 234 0.39 -11.63 -23.44
CA ALA A 234 -0.87 -12.25 -23.86
C ALA A 234 -2.11 -11.52 -23.35
N ARG A 235 -1.94 -10.64 -22.35
CA ARG A 235 -3.04 -9.94 -21.65
C ARG A 235 -4.09 -10.92 -21.11
N THR A 236 -3.63 -11.94 -20.42
CA THR A 236 -4.48 -12.98 -19.84
C THR A 236 -4.20 -13.15 -18.37
N VAL A 237 -5.19 -13.53 -17.58
CA VAL A 237 -5.04 -13.95 -16.18
C VAL A 237 -5.75 -15.30 -16.00
N THR A 238 -5.10 -16.23 -15.30
CA THR A 238 -5.65 -17.55 -15.01
C THR A 238 -5.70 -17.76 -13.50
N ALA A 239 -6.88 -18.12 -12.97
CA ALA A 239 -7.07 -18.44 -11.57
C ALA A 239 -6.34 -19.74 -11.20
N LEU A 240 -5.62 -19.71 -10.07
CA LEU A 240 -4.83 -20.83 -9.57
C LEU A 240 -5.34 -21.38 -8.24
N HIS A 241 -5.77 -20.49 -7.34
CA HIS A 241 -6.13 -20.84 -5.96
C HIS A 241 -7.17 -19.87 -5.41
N THR A 242 -7.99 -20.30 -4.45
CA THR A 242 -9.07 -19.49 -3.87
C THR A 242 -8.69 -18.91 -2.53
N ASN A 243 -9.43 -17.88 -2.08
CA ASN A 243 -9.26 -17.20 -0.79
C ASN A 243 -7.85 -16.62 -0.60
N VAL A 244 -7.34 -15.95 -1.65
CA VAL A 244 -6.03 -15.29 -1.67
C VAL A 244 -6.22 -13.80 -1.88
N GLU A 245 -5.68 -13.00 -0.97
CA GLU A 245 -5.68 -11.54 -1.07
C GLU A 245 -4.28 -10.96 -0.91
N CYS A 246 -3.95 -9.94 -1.71
CA CYS A 246 -2.68 -9.21 -1.68
C CYS A 246 -1.44 -10.13 -1.73
N PRO A 247 -1.29 -10.96 -2.77
CA PRO A 247 -0.16 -11.88 -2.90
C PRO A 247 1.17 -11.13 -3.01
N SER A 248 2.23 -11.75 -2.51
CA SER A 248 3.60 -11.32 -2.66
C SER A 248 4.47 -12.52 -3.00
N LEU A 249 5.07 -12.50 -4.18
CA LEU A 249 5.94 -13.56 -4.69
C LEU A 249 7.31 -13.50 -3.99
N SER A 250 7.83 -14.65 -3.59
CA SER A 250 9.18 -14.77 -3.03
C SER A 250 10.25 -14.46 -4.08
N PRO A 251 11.44 -13.99 -3.67
CA PRO A 251 12.52 -13.68 -4.60
C PRO A 251 12.93 -14.87 -5.47
N ASP A 252 12.90 -16.09 -4.91
CA ASP A 252 13.16 -17.35 -5.64
C ASP A 252 12.01 -17.79 -6.57
N GLY A 253 10.87 -17.10 -6.52
CA GLY A 253 9.70 -17.36 -7.38
C GLY A 253 8.90 -18.62 -7.05
N THR A 254 9.16 -19.26 -5.90
CA THR A 254 8.55 -20.56 -5.55
C THR A 254 7.33 -20.47 -4.66
N ARG A 255 7.17 -19.36 -3.92
CA ARG A 255 6.11 -19.19 -2.91
C ARG A 255 5.42 -17.86 -3.03
N ILE A 256 4.15 -17.84 -2.62
CA ILE A 256 3.34 -16.63 -2.44
C ILE A 256 3.01 -16.47 -0.96
N VAL A 257 3.35 -15.34 -0.34
CA VAL A 257 2.75 -14.94 0.94
C VAL A 257 1.56 -14.02 0.68
N TYR A 258 0.45 -14.24 1.39
CA TYR A 258 -0.81 -13.56 1.14
C TYR A 258 -1.69 -13.48 2.40
N LYS A 259 -2.73 -12.65 2.35
CA LYS A 259 -3.79 -12.59 3.36
C LYS A 259 -4.86 -13.63 3.00
N LYS A 260 -5.22 -14.47 3.96
CA LYS A 260 -6.33 -15.43 3.86
C LYS A 260 -7.42 -15.03 4.85
N ARG A 261 -8.68 -14.99 4.39
CA ARG A 261 -9.83 -14.83 5.29
C ARG A 261 -10.04 -16.13 6.05
N VAL A 262 -10.08 -16.04 7.37
CA VAL A 262 -10.25 -17.21 8.24
C VAL A 262 -11.64 -17.16 8.86
N PRO A 263 -12.47 -18.22 8.70
CA PRO A 263 -13.80 -18.29 9.29
C PRO A 263 -13.77 -18.12 10.81
N GLY A 264 -14.76 -17.44 11.35
CA GLY A 264 -14.90 -17.23 12.81
C GLY A 264 -14.10 -16.06 13.37
N LEU A 265 -13.31 -15.37 12.56
CA LEU A 265 -12.67 -14.12 12.97
C LEU A 265 -13.62 -12.92 12.77
N PRO A 266 -13.38 -11.79 13.50
CA PRO A 266 -14.17 -10.56 13.31
C PRO A 266 -14.18 -10.08 11.87
N ALA A 267 -15.31 -9.57 11.41
CA ALA A 267 -15.49 -9.13 10.02
C ALA A 267 -14.55 -7.98 9.60
N ASP A 268 -14.15 -7.14 10.53
CA ASP A 268 -13.21 -6.03 10.34
C ASP A 268 -11.72 -6.45 10.49
N ALA A 269 -11.47 -7.69 10.95
CA ALA A 269 -10.13 -8.23 11.19
C ALA A 269 -10.02 -9.72 10.76
N PRO A 270 -10.47 -10.09 9.53
CA PRO A 270 -10.67 -11.49 9.14
C PRO A 270 -9.42 -12.21 8.68
N TRP A 271 -8.28 -11.52 8.52
CA TRP A 271 -7.13 -12.07 7.81
C TRP A 271 -6.08 -12.68 8.72
N ARG A 272 -5.42 -13.71 8.18
CA ARG A 272 -4.13 -14.25 8.66
C ARG A 272 -3.17 -14.36 7.48
N LEU A 273 -1.87 -14.27 7.75
CA LEU A 273 -0.86 -14.49 6.73
C LEU A 273 -0.64 -15.99 6.51
N TYR A 274 -0.57 -16.38 5.25
CA TYR A 274 -0.25 -17.72 4.79
C TYR A 274 0.83 -17.67 3.72
N ALA A 275 1.64 -18.74 3.63
CA ALA A 275 2.50 -19.02 2.50
C ALA A 275 1.87 -20.13 1.66
N LEU A 276 1.86 -19.96 0.34
CA LEU A 276 1.44 -20.95 -0.66
C LEU A 276 2.66 -21.38 -1.46
N ASP A 277 2.96 -22.66 -1.48
CA ASP A 277 3.93 -23.25 -2.40
C ASP A 277 3.31 -23.37 -3.79
N LEU A 278 3.92 -22.77 -4.80
CA LEU A 278 3.34 -22.68 -6.16
C LEU A 278 3.41 -24.00 -6.95
N ALA A 279 4.27 -24.94 -6.57
CA ALA A 279 4.38 -26.21 -7.24
C ALA A 279 3.36 -27.23 -6.72
N THR A 280 3.12 -27.21 -5.39
CA THR A 280 2.25 -28.20 -4.72
C THR A 280 0.88 -27.64 -4.36
N MET A 281 0.71 -26.32 -4.39
CA MET A 281 -0.47 -25.59 -3.87
C MET A 281 -0.73 -25.84 -2.39
N HIS A 282 0.32 -26.23 -1.64
CA HIS A 282 0.22 -26.43 -0.20
C HIS A 282 0.28 -25.09 0.54
N GLU A 283 -0.67 -24.88 1.46
CA GLU A 283 -0.75 -23.67 2.30
C GLU A 283 -0.13 -23.91 3.68
N THR A 284 0.69 -22.98 4.13
CA THR A 284 1.27 -22.96 5.48
C THR A 284 0.85 -21.68 6.19
N PRO A 285 0.13 -21.73 7.33
CA PRO A 285 -0.16 -20.55 8.14
C PRO A 285 1.14 -20.00 8.74
N LEU A 286 1.34 -18.68 8.69
CA LEU A 286 2.47 -18.05 9.36
C LEU A 286 2.18 -17.86 10.86
N ALA A 287 3.22 -17.73 11.67
CA ALA A 287 3.12 -17.60 13.12
C ALA A 287 2.58 -16.24 13.61
N GLU A 288 2.06 -15.38 12.72
CA GLU A 288 1.44 -14.10 13.09
C GLU A 288 -0.05 -14.29 13.44
N PRO A 289 -0.43 -14.16 14.74
CA PRO A 289 -1.80 -14.42 15.19
C PRO A 289 -2.75 -13.23 14.96
N ARG A 290 -2.22 -12.04 14.64
CA ARG A 290 -3.03 -10.82 14.43
C ARG A 290 -3.55 -10.75 13.01
N SER A 291 -4.61 -9.96 12.80
CA SER A 291 -5.10 -9.68 11.46
C SER A 291 -4.16 -8.71 10.75
N VAL A 292 -3.70 -9.09 9.57
CA VAL A 292 -2.83 -8.26 8.73
C VAL A 292 -3.60 -7.82 7.50
N ASP A 293 -3.91 -6.51 7.40
CA ASP A 293 -4.51 -5.91 6.21
C ASP A 293 -3.48 -5.13 5.40
N ASP A 294 -2.37 -5.77 5.06
CA ASP A 294 -1.33 -5.20 4.20
C ASP A 294 -0.87 -6.23 3.16
N GLN A 295 -0.17 -5.77 2.14
CA GLN A 295 0.55 -6.65 1.22
C GLN A 295 1.95 -6.84 1.77
N ALA A 296 2.25 -8.05 2.23
CA ALA A 296 3.57 -8.38 2.76
C ALA A 296 4.68 -8.18 1.71
N VAL A 297 5.90 -7.98 2.20
CA VAL A 297 7.11 -7.82 1.36
C VAL A 297 8.15 -8.82 1.84
N TRP A 298 8.78 -9.53 0.93
CA TRP A 298 9.86 -10.42 1.25
C TRP A 298 11.13 -9.63 1.59
N GLN A 299 11.72 -9.93 2.74
CA GLN A 299 13.05 -9.45 3.13
C GLN A 299 14.13 -10.25 2.42
N ASP A 300 13.94 -11.55 2.35
CA ASP A 300 14.77 -12.58 1.71
C ASP A 300 13.86 -13.78 1.39
N ASP A 301 14.42 -14.92 0.95
CA ASP A 301 13.61 -16.10 0.63
C ASP A 301 12.92 -16.75 1.84
N HIS A 302 13.23 -16.35 3.07
CA HIS A 302 12.76 -17.00 4.30
C HIS A 302 11.89 -16.12 5.19
N THR A 303 11.98 -14.81 5.05
CA THR A 303 11.38 -13.84 5.98
C THR A 303 10.54 -12.82 5.24
N VAL A 304 9.36 -12.54 5.76
CA VAL A 304 8.49 -11.49 5.23
C VAL A 304 8.29 -10.36 6.22
N ALA A 305 8.18 -9.14 5.72
CA ALA A 305 7.83 -7.94 6.46
C ALA A 305 6.40 -7.49 6.09
N TYR A 306 5.68 -6.97 7.07
CA TYR A 306 4.30 -6.49 6.93
C TYR A 306 4.01 -5.39 7.93
N ALA A 307 2.94 -4.64 7.71
CA ALA A 307 2.54 -3.54 8.57
C ALA A 307 1.35 -3.94 9.46
N LEU A 308 1.38 -3.48 10.70
CA LEU A 308 0.28 -3.54 11.64
C LEU A 308 0.06 -2.18 12.29
N ALA A 309 -1.13 -1.98 12.87
CA ALA A 309 -1.43 -0.77 13.63
C ALA A 309 -0.43 -0.57 14.76
N GLY A 310 0.04 0.67 14.93
CA GLY A 310 0.99 1.10 15.94
C GLY A 310 0.65 2.49 16.45
N ASP A 311 1.38 2.97 17.46
CA ASP A 311 1.11 4.23 18.18
C ASP A 311 1.10 5.47 17.24
N TYR A 312 1.88 5.41 16.15
CA TYR A 312 1.98 6.50 15.17
C TYR A 312 1.15 6.24 13.91
N GLY A 313 0.34 5.18 13.91
CA GLY A 313 -0.49 4.73 12.80
C GLY A 313 -0.10 3.36 12.28
N SER A 314 1.18 3.04 12.14
CA SER A 314 1.66 1.75 11.65
C SER A 314 3.07 1.45 12.15
N ASP A 315 3.33 0.19 12.51
CA ASP A 315 4.65 -0.38 12.78
C ASP A 315 4.91 -1.52 11.79
N LEU A 316 6.18 -1.77 11.46
CA LEU A 316 6.58 -2.91 10.64
C LEU A 316 7.04 -4.08 11.51
N TYR A 317 6.62 -5.27 11.10
CA TYR A 317 6.96 -6.54 11.73
C TYR A 317 7.55 -7.50 10.70
N THR A 318 8.26 -8.51 11.18
CA THR A 318 8.73 -9.63 10.37
C THR A 318 8.32 -10.96 10.99
N VAL A 319 8.16 -11.98 10.14
CA VAL A 319 7.90 -13.36 10.55
C VAL A 319 8.54 -14.32 9.53
N PRO A 320 9.05 -15.50 9.96
CA PRO A 320 9.48 -16.54 9.03
C PRO A 320 8.33 -17.02 8.14
N ALA A 321 8.62 -17.30 6.88
CA ALA A 321 7.62 -17.71 5.89
C ALA A 321 7.33 -19.22 5.88
N ASP A 322 7.93 -19.98 6.81
CA ASP A 322 7.77 -21.43 6.96
C ASP A 322 6.77 -21.84 8.07
N GLY A 323 6.09 -20.86 8.67
CA GLY A 323 5.14 -21.08 9.75
C GLY A 323 5.77 -21.24 11.14
N THR A 324 7.10 -21.23 11.25
CA THR A 324 7.82 -21.33 12.51
C THR A 324 8.13 -19.96 13.13
N GLY A 325 8.72 -19.96 14.32
CA GLY A 325 9.21 -18.76 14.99
C GLY A 325 8.10 -17.90 15.60
N GLN A 326 8.40 -16.62 15.78
CA GLN A 326 7.49 -15.63 16.37
C GLN A 326 7.61 -14.31 15.61
N PRO A 327 6.52 -13.52 15.48
CA PRO A 327 6.57 -12.19 14.93
C PRO A 327 7.52 -11.29 15.71
N ARG A 328 8.34 -10.52 14.99
CA ARG A 328 9.25 -9.54 15.61
C ARG A 328 8.98 -8.17 15.04
N ARG A 329 8.93 -7.15 15.90
CA ARG A 329 8.84 -5.77 15.42
C ARG A 329 10.15 -5.38 14.76
N LEU A 330 10.09 -5.03 13.48
CA LEU A 330 11.23 -4.59 12.67
C LEU A 330 11.57 -3.12 12.97
N LEU A 331 10.57 -2.24 12.85
CA LEU A 331 10.70 -0.83 13.20
C LEU A 331 9.33 -0.23 13.56
N THR A 332 9.35 0.81 14.38
CA THR A 332 8.16 1.58 14.74
C THR A 332 7.84 2.64 13.69
N ALA A 333 6.60 3.12 13.65
CA ALA A 333 6.20 4.26 12.84
C ALA A 333 6.66 4.15 11.37
N GLY A 334 6.37 3.03 10.71
CA GLY A 334 6.70 2.78 9.32
C GLY A 334 5.59 2.07 8.57
N LEU A 335 5.50 2.30 7.26
CA LEU A 335 4.53 1.69 6.37
C LEU A 335 5.13 1.49 4.98
N ALA A 336 4.64 0.47 4.24
CA ALA A 336 5.02 0.17 2.86
C ALA A 336 6.55 0.02 2.70
N PRO A 337 7.16 -1.00 3.31
CA PRO A 337 8.60 -1.22 3.21
C PRO A 337 9.00 -1.70 1.82
N ALA A 338 10.22 -1.33 1.39
CA ALA A 338 10.91 -1.87 0.23
C ALA A 338 12.39 -2.10 0.59
N TYR A 339 12.90 -3.28 0.32
CA TYR A 339 14.30 -3.60 0.56
C TYR A 339 15.16 -3.18 -0.64
N LEU A 340 16.23 -2.44 -0.39
CA LEU A 340 17.16 -1.91 -1.38
C LEU A 340 18.55 -2.53 -1.17
N GLY A 341 19.00 -3.30 -2.15
CA GLY A 341 20.29 -3.98 -2.13
C GLY A 341 20.19 -5.48 -1.92
#